data_f6ed25424aed8a3ba51ac39f4f95f389
#
_entry.id   f6ed25424aed8a3ba51ac39f4f95f389
#
_cell.length_a   1.000
_cell.length_b   1.000
_cell.length_c   1.000
_cell.angle_alpha   90.00
_cell.angle_beta   90.00
_cell.angle_gamma   90.00
#
_symmetry.space_group_name_H-M   'P 1'
#
loop_
_entity.id
_entity.type
_entity.pdbx_description
1 polymer ?
#
loop_
_entity_poly.entity_id
_entity_poly.type
_entity_poly.pdbx_seq_one_letter_code
_entity_poly.pdbx_strand_id
1 'polypeptide(L)'
;MLFRSEYDDHLFCMITMNHHPLHTDAWYAEQATQFGKNVVVGNLVYSLVLGMSVPDVSGAAIANLEIETLQHKRPTFHGDTIYAETRVLDKVESTSKNDRGIVSVETFGYNQRGEEVCYFRRKVMVPKREFAKPRQRPYDSPAG
;
A
#
# COMPACT_ATOMS: atom_id res chain seq x y z
N MET A 1 -6.12 -8.77 -3.41
CA MET A 1 -5.15 -9.87 -3.60
C MET A 1 -4.20 -9.50 -4.72
N LEU A 2 -2.90 -9.69 -4.53
CA LEU A 2 -1.88 -9.38 -5.51
C LEU A 2 -0.71 -10.37 -5.39
N PHE A 3 -0.40 -11.09 -6.47
CA PHE A 3 0.76 -11.98 -6.57
C PHE A 3 2.03 -11.16 -6.81
N ARG A 4 3.15 -11.55 -6.19
CA ARG A 4 4.45 -10.90 -6.36
C ARG A 4 5.50 -11.83 -6.91
N SER A 5 6.11 -11.40 -8.00
CA SER A 5 7.22 -12.11 -8.64
C SER A 5 8.56 -11.52 -8.22
N GLU A 6 9.60 -12.30 -8.42
CA GLU A 6 10.99 -11.84 -8.31
C GLU A 6 11.28 -10.63 -9.20
N TYR A 7 10.69 -10.61 -10.41
CA TYR A 7 10.83 -9.51 -11.36
C TYR A 7 10.33 -8.17 -10.80
N ASP A 8 9.18 -8.15 -10.12
CA ASP A 8 8.63 -6.93 -9.52
C ASP A 8 9.58 -6.35 -8.46
N ASP A 9 10.19 -7.22 -7.65
CA ASP A 9 11.10 -6.81 -6.58
C ASP A 9 12.42 -6.30 -7.17
N HIS A 10 13.00 -7.00 -8.14
CA HIS A 10 14.21 -6.55 -8.82
C HIS A 10 14.01 -5.24 -9.57
N LEU A 11 12.87 -5.05 -10.26
CA LEU A 11 12.55 -3.79 -10.91
C LEU A 11 12.44 -2.66 -9.88
N PHE A 12 11.78 -2.91 -8.73
CA PHE A 12 11.69 -1.93 -7.66
C PHE A 12 13.08 -1.57 -7.09
N CYS A 13 13.93 -2.56 -6.88
CA CYS A 13 15.32 -2.34 -6.45
C CYS A 13 16.09 -1.46 -7.43
N MET A 14 15.95 -1.70 -8.74
CA MET A 14 16.63 -0.92 -9.78
C MET A 14 16.19 0.54 -9.79
N ILE A 15 14.86 0.80 -9.78
CA ILE A 15 14.34 2.17 -9.88
C ILE A 15 14.53 2.98 -8.58
N THR A 16 14.64 2.31 -7.44
CA THR A 16 14.86 2.94 -6.13
C THR A 16 16.33 2.96 -5.70
N MET A 17 17.22 2.36 -6.49
CA MET A 17 18.64 2.17 -6.17
C MET A 17 18.88 1.39 -4.86
N ASN A 18 17.94 0.56 -4.45
CA ASN A 18 18.10 -0.33 -3.30
C ASN A 18 18.77 -1.64 -3.73
N HIS A 19 20.09 -1.61 -3.86
CA HIS A 19 20.90 -2.74 -4.32
C HIS A 19 21.40 -3.64 -3.18
N HIS A 20 20.69 -3.69 -2.04
CA HIS A 20 21.12 -4.58 -0.97
C HIS A 20 20.97 -6.05 -1.41
N PRO A 21 22.04 -6.88 -1.27
CA PRO A 21 22.05 -8.25 -1.81
C PRO A 21 20.98 -9.17 -1.20
N LEU A 22 20.43 -8.84 -0.02
CA LEU A 22 19.29 -9.56 0.56
C LEU A 22 18.11 -9.65 -0.41
N HIS A 23 17.92 -8.63 -1.26
CA HIS A 23 16.79 -8.55 -2.19
C HIS A 23 17.09 -9.11 -3.58
N THR A 24 18.37 -9.11 -4.00
CA THR A 24 18.74 -9.30 -5.41
C THR A 24 19.74 -10.43 -5.66
N ASP A 25 20.38 -10.96 -4.61
CA ASP A 25 21.37 -12.02 -4.71
C ASP A 25 20.90 -13.24 -3.92
N ALA A 26 20.46 -14.28 -4.66
CA ALA A 26 19.94 -15.51 -4.06
C ALA A 26 20.99 -16.27 -3.28
N TRP A 27 22.23 -16.32 -3.77
CA TRP A 27 23.32 -16.99 -3.07
C TRP A 27 23.66 -16.29 -1.75
N TYR A 28 23.75 -14.97 -1.77
CA TYR A 28 23.97 -14.20 -0.54
C TYR A 28 22.82 -14.42 0.47
N ALA A 29 21.59 -14.38 0.00
CA ALA A 29 20.42 -14.55 0.86
C ALA A 29 20.39 -15.93 1.53
N GLU A 30 20.81 -16.98 0.79
CA GLU A 30 20.92 -18.35 1.29
C GLU A 30 22.05 -18.52 2.30
N GLN A 31 23.25 -18.01 2.01
CA GLN A 31 24.44 -18.28 2.81
C GLN A 31 24.65 -17.31 3.98
N ALA A 32 24.23 -16.07 3.84
CA ALA A 32 24.58 -14.98 4.75
C ALA A 32 23.40 -14.41 5.57
N THR A 33 22.18 -14.93 5.37
CA THR A 33 21.01 -14.41 6.09
C THR A 33 20.21 -15.52 6.79
N GLN A 34 19.50 -15.12 7.85
CA GLN A 34 18.58 -16.02 8.55
C GLN A 34 17.37 -16.46 7.74
N PHE A 35 17.12 -15.83 6.58
CA PHE A 35 15.94 -16.08 5.75
C PHE A 35 16.12 -17.23 4.77
N GLY A 36 17.37 -17.54 4.40
CA GLY A 36 17.70 -18.63 3.46
C GLY A 36 17.24 -18.39 2.02
N LYS A 37 16.70 -17.22 1.71
CA LYS A 37 16.24 -16.80 0.38
C LYS A 37 15.99 -15.28 0.33
N ASN A 38 15.86 -14.72 -0.88
CA ASN A 38 15.59 -13.29 -1.03
C ASN A 38 14.29 -12.89 -0.35
N VAL A 39 14.34 -11.73 0.31
CA VAL A 39 13.20 -11.06 0.94
C VAL A 39 12.77 -9.90 0.05
N VAL A 40 11.48 -9.78 -0.20
CA VAL A 40 10.91 -8.64 -0.94
C VAL A 40 11.15 -7.35 -0.18
N VAL A 41 11.52 -6.27 -0.88
CA VAL A 41 11.75 -4.96 -0.26
C VAL A 41 10.50 -4.51 0.51
N GLY A 42 10.65 -4.19 1.79
CA GLY A 42 9.53 -3.82 2.66
C GLY A 42 8.73 -2.63 2.13
N ASN A 43 9.40 -1.63 1.54
CA ASN A 43 8.73 -0.47 0.94
C ASN A 43 7.91 -0.86 -0.31
N LEU A 44 8.31 -1.87 -1.06
CA LEU A 44 7.48 -2.42 -2.14
C LEU A 44 6.22 -3.04 -1.56
N VAL A 45 6.33 -3.87 -0.51
CA VAL A 45 5.17 -4.48 0.16
C VAL A 45 4.21 -3.39 0.67
N TYR A 46 4.73 -2.36 1.35
CA TYR A 46 3.94 -1.21 1.78
C TYR A 46 3.21 -0.53 0.61
N SER A 47 3.92 -0.23 -0.47
CA SER A 47 3.35 0.45 -1.65
C SER A 47 2.23 -0.36 -2.30
N LEU A 48 2.37 -1.68 -2.31
CA LEU A 48 1.35 -2.60 -2.83
C LEU A 48 0.09 -2.62 -1.97
N VAL A 49 0.26 -2.76 -0.66
CA VAL A 49 -0.85 -2.76 0.31
C VAL A 49 -1.57 -1.41 0.28
N LEU A 50 -0.82 -0.30 0.19
CA LEU A 50 -1.38 1.03 -0.02
C LEU A 50 -2.18 1.10 -1.32
N GLY A 51 -1.59 0.65 -2.43
CA GLY A 51 -2.22 0.66 -3.75
C GLY A 51 -3.53 -0.13 -3.80
N MET A 52 -3.57 -1.30 -3.16
CA MET A 52 -4.80 -2.11 -3.04
C MET A 52 -5.90 -1.40 -2.25
N SER A 53 -5.56 -0.52 -1.30
CA SER A 53 -6.53 0.26 -0.52
C SER A 53 -7.06 1.50 -1.26
N VAL A 54 -6.42 1.91 -2.36
CA VAL A 54 -6.79 3.15 -3.07
C VAL A 54 -8.24 3.15 -3.58
N PRO A 55 -8.75 2.10 -4.24
CA PRO A 55 -10.09 2.13 -4.80
C PRO A 55 -11.18 2.43 -3.75
N ASP A 56 -11.01 1.92 -2.54
CA ASP A 56 -12.03 2.00 -1.49
C ASP A 56 -11.82 3.16 -0.51
N VAL A 57 -10.57 3.60 -0.32
CA VAL A 57 -10.19 4.56 0.73
C VAL A 57 -9.83 5.92 0.16
N SER A 58 -9.03 5.97 -0.88
CA SER A 58 -8.43 7.21 -1.36
C SER A 58 -8.60 7.48 -2.86
N GLY A 59 -9.42 6.67 -3.56
CA GLY A 59 -9.66 6.87 -4.99
C GLY A 59 -10.32 8.22 -5.34
N ALA A 60 -11.01 8.85 -4.40
CA ALA A 60 -11.56 10.20 -4.53
C ALA A 60 -10.84 11.22 -3.62
N ALA A 61 -9.69 10.88 -3.06
CA ALA A 61 -8.98 11.75 -2.12
C ALA A 61 -8.47 13.02 -2.79
N ILE A 62 -8.54 14.10 -2.05
CA ILE A 62 -7.94 15.38 -2.42
C ILE A 62 -6.42 15.31 -2.18
N ALA A 63 -6.00 14.70 -1.08
CA ALA A 63 -4.59 14.52 -0.71
C ALA A 63 -4.40 13.39 0.31
N ASN A 64 -3.27 12.71 0.24
CA ASN A 64 -2.72 11.96 1.37
C ASN A 64 -1.92 12.96 2.22
N LEU A 65 -2.25 13.06 3.50
CA LEU A 65 -1.67 14.07 4.37
C LEU A 65 -0.46 13.53 5.14
N GLU A 66 -0.59 12.34 5.68
CA GLU A 66 0.37 11.82 6.65
C GLU A 66 0.34 10.29 6.70
N ILE A 67 1.50 9.70 6.87
CA ILE A 67 1.67 8.33 7.34
C ILE A 67 2.17 8.41 8.78
N GLU A 68 1.28 8.12 9.74
CA GLU A 68 1.60 8.24 11.17
C GLU A 68 2.51 7.10 11.64
N THR A 69 2.30 5.92 11.09
CA THR A 69 3.02 4.69 11.47
C THR A 69 3.14 3.79 10.27
N LEU A 70 4.32 3.21 10.08
CA LEU A 70 4.58 2.14 9.13
C LEU A 70 5.41 1.05 9.82
N GLN A 71 4.94 -0.19 9.77
CA GLN A 71 5.61 -1.33 10.38
C GLN A 71 5.72 -2.48 9.39
N HIS A 72 6.93 -2.97 9.18
CA HIS A 72 7.21 -4.24 8.50
C HIS A 72 7.15 -5.35 9.57
N LYS A 73 6.09 -6.14 9.57
CA LYS A 73 5.81 -7.13 10.63
C LYS A 73 6.53 -8.45 10.41
N ARG A 74 6.52 -8.94 9.17
CA ARG A 74 7.12 -10.21 8.77
C ARG A 74 7.72 -10.09 7.37
N PRO A 75 8.74 -10.88 7.03
CA PRO A 75 9.28 -10.91 5.69
C PRO A 75 8.23 -11.41 4.69
N THR A 76 8.23 -10.82 3.52
CA THR A 76 7.51 -11.30 2.34
C THR A 76 8.52 -11.89 1.37
N PHE A 77 8.16 -12.98 0.72
CA PHE A 77 9.04 -13.69 -0.20
C PHE A 77 8.49 -13.65 -1.63
N HIS A 78 9.35 -13.88 -2.60
CA HIS A 78 8.94 -14.04 -3.99
C HIS A 78 7.94 -15.19 -4.10
N GLY A 79 6.84 -14.95 -4.81
CA GLY A 79 5.72 -15.88 -4.93
C GLY A 79 4.63 -15.75 -3.86
N ASP A 80 4.82 -14.92 -2.83
CA ASP A 80 3.77 -14.68 -1.85
C ASP A 80 2.59 -13.90 -2.48
N THR A 81 1.38 -14.24 -2.03
CA THR A 81 0.15 -13.52 -2.37
C THR A 81 -0.22 -12.59 -1.23
N ILE A 82 -0.41 -11.30 -1.54
CA ILE A 82 -0.70 -10.27 -0.56
C ILE A 82 -2.18 -9.88 -0.61
N TYR A 83 -2.78 -9.77 0.56
CA TYR A 83 -4.13 -9.29 0.81
C TYR A 83 -4.06 -8.00 1.62
N ALA A 84 -5.03 -7.11 1.44
CA ALA A 84 -5.14 -5.87 2.22
C ALA A 84 -6.52 -5.74 2.85
N GLU A 85 -6.55 -5.26 4.08
CA GLU A 85 -7.76 -4.88 4.81
C GLU A 85 -7.56 -3.48 5.39
N THR A 86 -8.58 -2.62 5.28
CA THR A 86 -8.52 -1.26 5.84
C THR A 86 -9.69 -1.02 6.76
N ARG A 87 -9.43 -0.39 7.91
CA ARG A 87 -10.42 0.04 8.89
C ARG A 87 -10.38 1.56 9.04
N VAL A 88 -11.55 2.17 9.08
CA VAL A 88 -11.69 3.59 9.40
C VAL A 88 -11.61 3.76 10.91
N LEU A 89 -10.70 4.61 11.36
CA LEU A 89 -10.52 4.92 12.78
C LEU A 89 -11.30 6.14 13.20
N ASP A 90 -11.24 7.21 12.38
CA ASP A 90 -11.84 8.49 12.71
C ASP A 90 -12.16 9.31 11.47
N LYS A 91 -13.10 10.25 11.63
CA LYS A 91 -13.52 11.22 10.59
C LYS A 91 -13.68 12.58 11.24
N VAL A 92 -12.90 13.54 10.78
CA VAL A 92 -12.92 14.92 11.28
C VAL A 92 -13.24 15.88 10.13
N GLU A 93 -14.21 16.78 10.32
CA GLU A 93 -14.48 17.83 9.35
C GLU A 93 -13.34 18.85 9.32
N SER A 94 -13.08 19.40 8.13
CA SER A 94 -12.12 20.49 7.99
C SER A 94 -12.65 21.75 8.67
N THR A 95 -11.81 22.39 9.48
CA THR A 95 -12.15 23.66 10.12
C THR A 95 -12.00 24.87 9.19
N SER A 96 -11.20 24.74 8.13
CA SER A 96 -10.89 25.82 7.19
C SER A 96 -11.74 25.80 5.92
N LYS A 97 -12.35 24.65 5.58
CA LYS A 97 -13.16 24.47 4.37
C LYS A 97 -14.36 23.56 4.66
N ASN A 98 -15.53 23.94 4.19
CA ASN A 98 -16.78 23.22 4.42
C ASN A 98 -17.01 22.03 3.50
N ASP A 99 -16.21 21.88 2.43
CA ASP A 99 -16.39 20.90 1.36
C ASP A 99 -15.64 19.57 1.58
N ARG A 100 -14.83 19.47 2.64
CA ARG A 100 -13.92 18.35 2.87
C ARG A 100 -13.75 17.98 4.33
N GLY A 101 -13.18 16.81 4.56
CA GLY A 101 -12.78 16.33 5.88
C GLY A 101 -11.53 15.46 5.81
N ILE A 102 -11.07 15.04 6.97
CA ILE A 102 -9.91 14.15 7.13
C ILE A 102 -10.43 12.82 7.66
N VAL A 103 -10.02 11.73 7.01
CA VAL A 103 -10.31 10.36 7.45
C VAL A 103 -8.99 9.72 7.89
N SER A 104 -8.97 9.24 9.12
CA SER A 104 -7.88 8.44 9.66
C SER A 104 -8.21 6.96 9.45
N VAL A 105 -7.28 6.23 8.84
CA VAL A 105 -7.44 4.81 8.56
C VAL A 105 -6.21 4.02 9.00
N GLU A 106 -6.43 2.75 9.34
CA GLU A 106 -5.38 1.76 9.47
C GLU A 106 -5.53 0.69 8.40
N THR A 107 -4.42 0.23 7.87
CA THR A 107 -4.39 -0.78 6.81
C THR A 107 -3.43 -1.89 7.18
N PHE A 108 -3.88 -3.12 7.01
CA PHE A 108 -3.15 -4.34 7.28
C PHE A 108 -2.88 -5.06 5.96
N GLY A 109 -1.65 -5.53 5.79
CA GLY A 109 -1.24 -6.43 4.72
C GLY A 109 -1.02 -7.83 5.26
N TYR A 110 -1.61 -8.83 4.64
CA TYR A 110 -1.48 -10.23 5.02
C TYR A 110 -0.95 -11.07 3.85
N ASN A 111 -0.18 -12.11 4.15
CA ASN A 111 0.18 -13.10 3.15
C ASN A 111 -0.92 -14.19 3.04
N GLN A 112 -0.71 -15.17 2.14
CA GLN A 112 -1.66 -16.28 1.90
C GLN A 112 -1.84 -17.21 3.10
N ARG A 113 -1.01 -17.11 4.14
CA ARG A 113 -1.12 -17.87 5.39
C ARG A 113 -1.87 -17.10 6.48
N GLY A 114 -2.34 -15.88 6.17
CA GLY A 114 -2.99 -15.01 7.14
C GLY A 114 -2.02 -14.32 8.10
N GLU A 115 -0.72 -14.35 7.81
CA GLU A 115 0.30 -13.68 8.62
C GLU A 115 0.39 -12.21 8.23
N GLU A 116 0.36 -11.31 9.22
CA GLU A 116 0.50 -9.88 9.00
C GLU A 116 1.94 -9.54 8.59
N VAL A 117 2.11 -9.00 7.39
CA VAL A 117 3.41 -8.63 6.81
C VAL A 117 3.66 -7.13 6.83
N CYS A 118 2.59 -6.32 6.79
CA CYS A 118 2.68 -4.87 6.78
C CYS A 118 1.50 -4.26 7.53
N TYR A 119 1.76 -3.20 8.28
CA TYR A 119 0.75 -2.39 8.95
C TYR A 119 1.10 -0.92 8.82
N PHE A 120 0.10 -0.07 8.55
CA PHE A 120 0.31 1.37 8.60
C PHE A 120 -0.98 2.13 8.93
N ARG A 121 -0.81 3.32 9.48
CA ARG A 121 -1.88 4.29 9.73
C ARG A 121 -1.62 5.54 8.91
N ARG A 122 -2.68 6.09 8.31
CA ARG A 122 -2.57 7.31 7.51
C ARG A 122 -3.78 8.21 7.65
N LYS A 123 -3.59 9.48 7.33
CA LYS A 123 -4.66 10.48 7.22
C LYS A 123 -4.84 10.87 5.76
N VAL A 124 -6.08 10.86 5.32
CA VAL A 124 -6.47 11.17 3.95
C VAL A 124 -7.50 12.28 3.96
N MET A 125 -7.27 13.33 3.18
CA MET A 125 -8.24 14.39 2.95
C MET A 125 -9.19 13.96 1.83
N VAL A 126 -10.49 13.95 2.14
CA VAL A 126 -11.54 13.53 1.20
C VAL A 126 -12.62 14.61 1.06
N PRO A 127 -13.27 14.75 -0.09
CA PRO A 127 -14.44 15.61 -0.22
C PRO A 127 -15.60 15.05 0.61
N LYS A 128 -16.45 15.91 1.15
CA LYS A 128 -17.74 15.49 1.71
C LYS A 128 -18.62 14.96 0.57
N ARG A 129 -19.57 14.07 0.91
CA ARG A 129 -20.42 13.37 -0.08
C ARG A 129 -21.11 14.31 -1.06
N GLU A 130 -21.61 15.43 -0.58
CA GLU A 130 -22.31 16.47 -1.37
C GLU A 130 -21.40 17.20 -2.37
N PHE A 131 -20.08 17.22 -2.11
CA PHE A 131 -19.09 17.85 -2.97
C PHE A 131 -18.25 16.81 -3.75
N ALA A 132 -18.48 15.53 -3.54
CA ALA A 132 -17.78 14.47 -4.24
C ALA A 132 -18.24 14.42 -5.70
N LYS A 133 -17.30 14.54 -6.64
CA LYS A 133 -17.60 14.33 -8.05
C LYS A 133 -18.00 12.87 -8.26
N PRO A 134 -18.99 12.59 -9.10
CA PRO A 134 -19.29 11.22 -9.52
C PRO A 134 -18.02 10.56 -10.02
N ARG A 135 -17.80 9.30 -9.63
CA ARG A 135 -16.66 8.53 -10.12
C ARG A 135 -16.86 8.30 -11.61
N GLN A 136 -16.13 9.07 -12.45
CA GLN A 136 -16.10 8.82 -13.89
C GLN A 136 -15.41 7.47 -14.12
N ARG A 137 -16.14 6.52 -14.65
CA ARG A 137 -15.52 5.29 -15.16
C ARG A 137 -14.82 5.63 -16.46
N PRO A 138 -13.64 5.02 -16.75
CA PRO A 138 -12.91 5.31 -18.00
C PRO A 138 -13.72 5.06 -19.29
N TYR A 139 -14.84 4.36 -19.19
CA TYR A 139 -15.70 3.96 -20.31
C TYR A 139 -17.03 4.72 -20.37
N ASP A 140 -17.29 5.61 -19.39
CA ASP A 140 -18.44 6.50 -19.47
C ASP A 140 -18.06 7.63 -20.43
N SER A 141 -18.06 7.33 -21.75
CA SER A 141 -18.02 8.36 -22.78
C SER A 141 -19.23 9.27 -22.54
N PRO A 142 -19.07 10.61 -22.61
CA PRO A 142 -20.23 11.48 -22.65
C PRO A 142 -21.09 11.01 -23.84
N ALA A 143 -22.33 10.65 -23.54
CA ALA A 143 -23.29 10.35 -24.59
C ALA A 143 -23.34 11.56 -25.51
N GLY A 144 -22.95 11.36 -26.77
CA GLY A 144 -23.00 12.38 -27.80
C GLY A 144 -24.43 12.79 -28.13
#